data_d163bb16b979b7527e0fe9b3556b9153
#
_entry.id   d163bb16b979b7527e0fe9b3556b9153
#
_cell.length_a   1.000
_cell.length_b   1.000
_cell.length_c   1.000
_cell.angle_alpha   90.00
_cell.angle_beta   90.00
_cell.angle_gamma   90.00
#
_symmetry.space_group_name_H-M   'P 1'
#
loop_
_entity.id
_entity.type
_entity.pdbx_description
1 polymer ?
#
loop_
_entity_poly.entity_id
_entity_poly.type
_entity_poly.pdbx_seq_one_letter_code
_entity_poly.pdbx_strand_id
1 'polypeptide(L)'
;MKKAIIIGATSGIGQEVARILVQQGWRIGIAGRREDVLLHMQQAVPGQIEIQCLDVTKNDAALRLNELIDRLGGMDLFLLSSGVGFQNRSLEPEIELNTARTNVEGFIRMVTAAFHHFKKTGGGHIAVISSI
;
A
#
# COMPACT_ATOMS: atom_id res chain seq x y z
N MET A 1 16.23 -5.41 11.85
CA MET A 1 15.77 -5.58 10.44
C MET A 1 14.75 -4.52 10.13
N LYS A 2 14.94 -3.81 9.03
CA LYS A 2 14.00 -2.77 8.60
C LYS A 2 12.75 -3.38 7.97
N LYS A 3 11.63 -2.75 8.23
CA LYS A 3 10.32 -3.22 7.80
C LYS A 3 9.60 -2.12 7.02
N ALA A 4 9.08 -2.48 5.86
CA ALA A 4 8.33 -1.55 5.01
C ALA A 4 6.96 -2.12 4.67
N ILE A 5 5.99 -1.24 4.51
CA ILE A 5 4.69 -1.60 3.96
C ILE A 5 4.46 -0.82 2.69
N ILE A 6 4.00 -1.52 1.65
CA ILE A 6 3.74 -0.95 0.34
C ILE A 6 2.29 -1.22 -0.02
N ILE A 7 1.53 -0.14 -0.15
CA ILE A 7 0.14 -0.19 -0.63
C ILE A 7 0.16 0.06 -2.13
N GLY A 8 -0.47 -0.83 -2.90
CA GLY A 8 -0.43 -0.76 -4.36
C GLY A 8 0.77 -1.49 -4.93
N ALA A 9 1.11 -2.64 -4.36
CA ALA A 9 2.31 -3.39 -4.71
C ALA A 9 2.13 -4.39 -5.85
N THR A 10 0.92 -4.50 -6.43
CA THR A 10 0.63 -5.53 -7.43
C THR A 10 1.05 -5.13 -8.84
N SER A 11 1.47 -3.91 -9.07
CA SER A 11 1.90 -3.44 -10.39
C SER A 11 2.74 -2.18 -10.27
N GLY A 12 3.38 -1.80 -11.37
CA GLY A 12 4.05 -0.52 -11.54
C GLY A 12 5.16 -0.25 -10.54
N ILE A 13 5.22 0.99 -10.07
CA ILE A 13 6.29 1.47 -9.18
C ILE A 13 6.27 0.73 -7.85
N GLY A 14 5.10 0.50 -7.27
CA GLY A 14 4.98 -0.20 -5.99
C GLY A 14 5.56 -1.61 -6.04
N GLN A 15 5.29 -2.34 -7.11
CA GLN A 15 5.83 -3.69 -7.30
C GLN A 15 7.36 -3.67 -7.40
N GLU A 16 7.90 -2.72 -8.16
CA GLU A 16 9.35 -2.61 -8.34
C GLU A 16 10.06 -2.20 -7.04
N VAL A 17 9.48 -1.29 -6.27
CA VAL A 17 10.03 -0.91 -4.97
C VAL A 17 10.03 -2.11 -4.03
N ALA A 18 8.95 -2.89 -4.01
CA ALA A 18 8.89 -4.11 -3.20
C ALA A 18 10.05 -5.06 -3.54
N ARG A 19 10.29 -5.27 -4.82
CA ARG A 19 11.39 -6.13 -5.29
C ARG A 19 12.75 -5.62 -4.82
N ILE A 20 12.99 -4.33 -4.95
CA ILE A 20 14.26 -3.71 -4.55
C ILE A 20 14.48 -3.83 -3.05
N LEU A 21 13.45 -3.54 -2.24
CA LEU A 21 13.58 -3.62 -0.78
C LEU A 21 13.85 -5.04 -0.30
N VAL A 22 13.22 -6.03 -0.91
CA VAL A 22 13.51 -7.44 -0.60
C VAL A 22 14.96 -7.78 -0.91
N GLN A 23 15.48 -7.33 -2.04
CA GLN A 23 16.89 -7.55 -2.40
C GLN A 23 17.85 -6.89 -1.42
N GLN A 24 17.44 -5.79 -0.80
CA GLN A 24 18.24 -5.07 0.20
C GLN A 24 18.09 -5.63 1.61
N GLY A 25 17.36 -6.72 1.78
CA GLY A 25 17.21 -7.38 3.06
C GLY A 25 16.08 -6.86 3.95
N TRP A 26 15.20 -6.02 3.42
CA TRP A 26 14.03 -5.58 4.16
C TRP A 26 13.00 -6.71 4.28
N ARG A 27 12.33 -6.73 5.40
CA ARG A 27 11.10 -7.51 5.53
C ARG A 27 9.93 -6.60 5.15
N ILE A 28 9.05 -7.04 4.26
CA ILE A 28 8.01 -6.17 3.72
C ILE A 28 6.62 -6.75 3.90
N GLY A 29 5.66 -5.84 4.07
CA GLY A 29 4.24 -6.12 3.94
C GLY A 29 3.74 -5.50 2.65
N ILE A 30 3.04 -6.26 1.84
CA ILE A 30 2.47 -5.77 0.59
C ILE A 30 0.97 -5.89 0.59
N ALA A 31 0.31 -4.88 0.06
CA ALA A 31 -1.14 -4.84 0.02
C ALA A 31 -1.65 -4.35 -1.33
N GLY A 32 -2.78 -4.88 -1.71
CA GLY A 32 -3.47 -4.53 -2.94
C GLY A 32 -4.75 -5.32 -3.07
N ARG A 33 -5.48 -5.13 -4.16
CA ARG A 33 -6.75 -5.82 -4.40
C ARG A 33 -6.58 -7.19 -5.05
N ARG A 34 -5.42 -7.44 -5.69
CA ARG A 34 -5.17 -8.64 -6.49
C ARG A 34 -4.44 -9.69 -5.65
N GLU A 35 -5.22 -10.48 -4.93
CA GLU A 35 -4.66 -11.50 -4.02
C GLU A 35 -3.77 -12.50 -4.73
N ASP A 36 -4.11 -12.90 -5.97
CA ASP A 36 -3.31 -13.83 -6.75
C ASP A 36 -1.89 -13.31 -6.99
N VAL A 37 -1.75 -12.02 -7.30
CA VAL A 37 -0.44 -11.39 -7.51
C VAL A 37 0.33 -11.30 -6.20
N LEU A 38 -0.34 -10.92 -5.11
CA LEU A 38 0.28 -10.86 -3.79
C LEU A 38 0.83 -12.22 -3.35
N LEU A 39 0.05 -13.27 -3.53
CA LEU A 39 0.48 -14.64 -3.21
C LEU A 39 1.68 -15.06 -4.04
N HIS A 40 1.68 -14.75 -5.32
CA HIS A 40 2.80 -15.07 -6.20
C HIS A 40 4.09 -14.37 -5.73
N MET A 41 4.00 -13.11 -5.37
CA MET A 41 5.15 -12.36 -4.85
C MET A 41 5.66 -12.96 -3.53
N GLN A 42 4.75 -13.32 -2.62
CA GLN A 42 5.13 -13.93 -1.35
C GLN A 42 5.84 -15.26 -1.54
N GLN A 43 5.35 -16.09 -2.44
CA GLN A 43 5.93 -17.42 -2.70
C GLN A 43 7.32 -17.34 -3.31
N ALA A 44 7.64 -16.26 -4.02
CA ALA A 44 8.95 -16.08 -4.64
C ALA A 44 10.08 -15.87 -3.62
N VAL A 45 9.75 -15.32 -2.44
CA VAL A 45 10.74 -15.04 -1.37
C VAL A 45 10.15 -15.43 0.00
N PRO A 46 10.08 -16.73 0.29
CA PRO A 46 9.46 -17.21 1.52
C PRO A 46 10.07 -16.58 2.77
N GLY A 47 9.21 -16.16 3.68
CA GLY A 47 9.64 -15.59 4.98
C GLY A 47 9.95 -14.10 4.99
N GLN A 48 10.05 -13.45 3.83
CA GLN A 48 10.34 -12.01 3.76
C GLN A 48 9.12 -11.14 3.51
N ILE A 49 8.02 -11.71 3.04
CA ILE A 49 6.84 -10.95 2.63
C ILE A 49 5.59 -11.41 3.38
N GLU A 50 4.92 -10.45 4.02
CA GLU A 50 3.56 -10.61 4.50
C GLU A 50 2.61 -9.95 3.51
N ILE A 51 1.43 -10.51 3.31
CA ILE A 51 0.46 -9.98 2.36
C ILE A 51 -0.87 -9.63 3.02
N GLN A 52 -1.57 -8.66 2.43
CA GLN A 52 -2.92 -8.30 2.85
C GLN A 52 -3.73 -7.88 1.63
N CYS A 53 -4.86 -8.54 1.41
CA CYS A 53 -5.83 -8.05 0.43
C CYS A 53 -6.49 -6.80 1.01
N LEU A 54 -6.38 -5.68 0.31
CA LEU A 54 -6.81 -4.39 0.84
C LEU A 54 -7.24 -3.48 -0.31
N ASP A 55 -8.42 -2.90 -0.17
CA ASP A 55 -8.95 -1.88 -1.08
C ASP A 55 -9.02 -0.56 -0.32
N VAL A 56 -8.22 0.42 -0.76
CA VAL A 56 -8.12 1.72 -0.08
C VAL A 56 -9.44 2.50 -0.07
N THR A 57 -10.37 2.16 -0.95
CA THR A 57 -11.70 2.81 -1.03
C THR A 57 -12.71 2.27 -0.01
N LYS A 58 -12.36 1.20 0.70
CA LYS A 58 -13.27 0.55 1.65
C LYS A 58 -13.07 1.06 3.06
N ASN A 59 -14.14 1.01 3.86
CA ASN A 59 -14.12 1.52 5.23
C ASN A 59 -13.20 0.73 6.15
N ASP A 60 -12.93 -0.54 5.84
CA ASP A 60 -12.07 -1.40 6.64
C ASP A 60 -10.59 -1.32 6.27
N ALA A 61 -10.22 -0.43 5.33
CA ALA A 61 -8.85 -0.37 4.84
C ALA A 61 -7.83 -0.06 5.95
N ALA A 62 -8.14 0.87 6.84
CA ALA A 62 -7.26 1.19 7.96
C ALA A 62 -7.08 0.01 8.91
N LEU A 63 -8.15 -0.72 9.20
CA LEU A 63 -8.08 -1.93 10.03
C LEU A 63 -7.19 -2.98 9.38
N ARG A 64 -7.35 -3.21 8.08
CA ARG A 64 -6.53 -4.18 7.34
C ARG A 64 -5.06 -3.78 7.29
N LEU A 65 -4.78 -2.48 7.17
CA LEU A 65 -3.41 -1.99 7.26
C LEU A 65 -2.82 -2.28 8.63
N ASN A 66 -3.55 -2.01 9.70
CA ASN A 66 -3.08 -2.28 11.06
C ASN A 66 -2.81 -3.77 11.30
N GLU A 67 -3.66 -4.64 10.76
CA GLU A 67 -3.44 -6.09 10.82
C GLU A 67 -2.14 -6.49 10.12
N LEU A 68 -1.85 -5.89 8.97
CA LEU A 68 -0.61 -6.16 8.23
C LEU A 68 0.60 -5.68 9.02
N ILE A 69 0.54 -4.50 9.61
CA ILE A 69 1.61 -3.97 10.47
C ILE A 69 1.88 -4.93 11.62
N ASP A 70 0.83 -5.43 12.28
CA ASP A 70 0.96 -6.35 13.40
C ASP A 70 1.62 -7.67 12.98
N ARG A 71 1.21 -8.25 11.86
CA ARG A 71 1.83 -9.49 11.36
C ARG A 71 3.28 -9.29 10.96
N LEU A 72 3.61 -8.11 10.44
CA LEU A 72 4.98 -7.77 10.07
C LEU A 72 5.84 -7.51 11.32
N GLY A 73 5.22 -7.16 12.43
CA GLY A 73 5.92 -6.86 13.67
C GLY A 73 6.39 -5.42 13.80
N GLY A 74 5.81 -4.50 13.02
CA GLY A 74 6.13 -3.09 13.02
C GLY A 74 6.26 -2.53 11.62
N MET A 75 6.62 -1.25 11.53
CA MET A 75 6.78 -0.56 10.26
C MET A 75 7.76 0.60 10.42
N ASP A 76 8.77 0.67 9.56
CA ASP A 76 9.72 1.78 9.51
C ASP A 76 9.45 2.70 8.33
N LEU A 77 8.98 2.14 7.22
CA LEU A 77 8.66 2.86 5.99
C LEU A 77 7.26 2.47 5.53
N PHE A 78 6.46 3.47 5.22
CA PHE A 78 5.16 3.29 4.58
C PHE A 78 5.19 3.94 3.19
N LEU A 79 4.95 3.15 2.15
CA LEU A 79 4.84 3.65 0.78
C LEU A 79 3.42 3.49 0.27
N LEU A 80 2.82 4.60 -0.14
CA LEU A 80 1.53 4.57 -0.82
C LEU A 80 1.76 4.77 -2.31
N SER A 81 1.51 3.72 -3.08
CA SER A 81 1.64 3.71 -4.54
C SER A 81 0.31 3.40 -5.23
N SER A 82 -0.77 3.30 -4.47
CA SER A 82 -2.09 3.09 -5.04
C SER A 82 -2.62 4.39 -5.61
N GLY A 83 -3.04 4.35 -6.85
CA GLY A 83 -3.65 5.48 -7.51
C GLY A 83 -4.13 5.04 -8.87
N VAL A 84 -5.12 5.71 -9.40
CA VAL A 84 -5.69 5.40 -10.70
C VAL A 84 -5.89 6.67 -11.50
N GLY A 85 -5.87 6.53 -12.82
CA GLY A 85 -6.25 7.58 -13.73
C GLY A 85 -6.79 6.95 -15.00
N PHE A 86 -7.87 7.47 -15.50
CA PHE A 86 -8.52 6.96 -16.70
C PHE A 86 -8.88 8.10 -17.63
N GLN A 87 -8.78 7.84 -18.93
CA GLN A 87 -9.33 8.76 -19.90
C GLN A 87 -10.85 8.78 -19.78
N ASN A 88 -11.44 9.97 -19.78
CA ASN A 88 -12.87 10.12 -19.62
C ASN A 88 -13.37 11.21 -20.58
N ARG A 89 -13.35 10.90 -21.87
CA ARG A 89 -13.69 11.87 -22.93
C ARG A 89 -15.13 12.34 -22.84
N SER A 90 -16.02 11.48 -22.36
CA SER A 90 -17.45 11.80 -22.20
C SER A 90 -17.77 12.45 -20.86
N LEU A 91 -16.79 12.63 -19.99
CA LEU A 91 -16.92 13.19 -18.64
C LEU A 91 -18.01 12.47 -17.82
N GLU A 92 -17.96 11.13 -17.84
CA GLU A 92 -18.87 10.32 -17.05
C GLU A 92 -18.58 10.51 -15.56
N PRO A 93 -19.55 10.94 -14.74
CA PRO A 93 -19.29 11.23 -13.33
C PRO A 93 -18.75 10.04 -12.55
N GLU A 94 -19.20 8.82 -12.83
CA GLU A 94 -18.77 7.63 -12.10
C GLU A 94 -17.28 7.34 -12.27
N ILE A 95 -16.73 7.61 -13.45
CA ILE A 95 -15.27 7.43 -13.67
C ILE A 95 -14.49 8.41 -12.81
N GLU A 96 -14.89 9.69 -12.79
CA GLU A 96 -14.22 10.71 -12.00
C GLU A 96 -14.41 10.47 -10.50
N LEU A 97 -15.59 10.05 -10.06
CA LEU A 97 -15.87 9.75 -8.67
C LEU A 97 -15.05 8.54 -8.19
N ASN A 98 -14.92 7.51 -9.00
CA ASN A 98 -14.09 6.35 -8.65
C ASN A 98 -12.62 6.74 -8.54
N THR A 99 -12.13 7.59 -9.44
CA THR A 99 -10.77 8.11 -9.36
C THR A 99 -10.56 8.90 -8.07
N ALA A 100 -11.50 9.76 -7.70
CA ALA A 100 -11.44 10.54 -6.46
C ALA A 100 -11.48 9.64 -5.23
N ARG A 101 -12.32 8.61 -5.21
CA ARG A 101 -12.38 7.67 -4.08
C ARG A 101 -11.02 7.01 -3.84
N THR A 102 -10.34 6.59 -4.90
CA THR A 102 -9.03 5.98 -4.77
C THR A 102 -7.96 7.01 -4.43
N ASN A 103 -7.88 8.10 -5.19
CA ASN A 103 -6.76 9.03 -5.10
C ASN A 103 -6.87 10.04 -3.97
N VAL A 104 -8.08 10.32 -3.48
CA VAL A 104 -8.33 11.27 -2.38
C VAL A 104 -8.74 10.53 -1.12
N GLU A 105 -9.86 9.83 -1.12
CA GLU A 105 -10.35 9.13 0.07
C GLU A 105 -9.40 8.02 0.50
N GLY A 106 -8.91 7.23 -0.46
CA GLY A 106 -7.94 6.17 -0.18
C GLY A 106 -6.64 6.72 0.38
N PHE A 107 -6.16 7.83 -0.18
CA PHE A 107 -4.99 8.53 0.34
C PHE A 107 -5.19 8.95 1.79
N ILE A 108 -6.32 9.59 2.08
CA ILE A 108 -6.64 10.05 3.45
C ILE A 108 -6.64 8.88 4.42
N ARG A 109 -7.34 7.79 4.09
CA ARG A 109 -7.41 6.62 4.97
C ARG A 109 -6.05 6.03 5.27
N MET A 110 -5.24 5.85 4.25
CA MET A 110 -3.96 5.16 4.38
C MET A 110 -2.90 6.02 5.06
N VAL A 111 -2.76 7.26 4.63
CA VAL A 111 -1.74 8.16 5.20
C VAL A 111 -2.09 8.51 6.65
N THR A 112 -3.37 8.71 6.96
CA THR A 112 -3.80 8.98 8.33
C THR A 112 -3.49 7.79 9.24
N ALA A 113 -3.79 6.56 8.79
CA ALA A 113 -3.50 5.36 9.57
C ALA A 113 -2.00 5.17 9.79
N ALA A 114 -1.19 5.38 8.75
CA ALA A 114 0.27 5.29 8.86
C ALA A 114 0.82 6.36 9.81
N PHE A 115 0.33 7.58 9.72
CA PHE A 115 0.73 8.68 10.60
C PHE A 115 0.45 8.35 12.06
N HIS A 116 -0.74 7.85 12.36
CA HIS A 116 -1.10 7.50 13.74
C HIS A 116 -0.22 6.37 14.28
N HIS A 117 0.10 5.38 13.46
CA HIS A 117 1.03 4.34 13.86
C HIS A 117 2.40 4.92 14.22
N PHE A 118 2.97 5.74 13.35
CA PHE A 118 4.29 6.32 13.59
C PHE A 118 4.30 7.28 14.79
N LYS A 119 3.22 8.03 14.99
CA LYS A 119 3.09 8.87 16.19
C LYS A 119 3.13 8.05 17.46
N LYS A 120 2.46 6.90 17.46
CA LYS A 120 2.41 5.97 18.58
C LYS A 120 3.75 5.31 18.88
N THR A 121 4.52 4.99 17.82
CA THR A 121 5.77 4.24 17.94
C THR A 121 7.02 5.11 17.96
N GLY A 122 6.89 6.42 17.82
CA GLY A 122 8.01 7.35 17.95
C GLY A 122 8.59 7.86 16.64
N GLY A 123 8.05 7.47 15.49
CA GLY A 123 8.46 7.99 14.20
C GLY A 123 8.59 6.95 13.11
N GLY A 124 8.82 7.43 11.90
CA GLY A 124 8.93 6.61 10.71
C GLY A 124 8.97 7.48 9.47
N HIS A 125 8.88 6.84 8.32
CA HIS A 125 8.96 7.51 7.03
C HIS A 125 7.72 7.19 6.21
N ILE A 126 7.01 8.22 5.78
CA ILE A 126 5.87 8.10 4.86
C ILE A 126 6.31 8.61 3.50
N ALA A 127 6.17 7.77 2.48
CA ALA A 127 6.43 8.13 1.10
C ALA A 127 5.18 7.92 0.27
N VAL A 128 4.91 8.82 -0.65
CA VAL A 128 3.74 8.76 -1.53
C VAL A 128 4.20 8.94 -2.96
N ILE A 129 3.73 8.07 -3.85
CA ILE A 129 3.93 8.23 -5.28
C ILE A 129 2.77 9.04 -5.82
N SER A 130 3.09 10.18 -6.42
CA SER A 130 2.10 11.05 -7.03
C SER A 130 2.46 11.31 -8.49
N SER A 131 1.53 11.92 -9.21
CA SER A 131 1.70 12.26 -10.63
C SER A 131 1.45 13.73 -10.84
N ILE A 132 2.12 14.28 -11.80
CA ILE A 132 1.92 15.66 -12.26
C ILE A 132 1.02 15.70 -13.49
#